data_284fb367189f6ad799e318f12030df64
#
_entry.id   284fb367189f6ad799e318f12030df64
#
_cell.length_a   1.000
_cell.length_b   1.000
_cell.length_c   1.000
_cell.angle_alpha   90.00
_cell.angle_beta   90.00
_cell.angle_gamma   90.00
#
_symmetry.space_group_name_H-M   'P 1'
#
loop_
_entity.id
_entity.type
_entity.pdbx_description
1 polymer ?
#
loop_
_entity_poly.entity_id
_entity_poly.type
_entity_poly.pdbx_seq_one_letter_code
_entity_poly.pdbx_strand_id
1 'polypeptide(L)'
;FSQAKDFGTLKFATEAAYPPFNQTTPSGKIVGYEPDMVAELAKRAGFKYEIIAQKWSGMIPGLIDGKYDAVIDAVTVTPKRAEAIDFTHQYTVSVSSFVTAKKSPLATLPGSGTIVTADDDAGMKKAIDDLKTTFKGKTIAVQVATIQADFLQKYLGDVATIRTYQAGPETFADLMNGRVDAVMASRTNLNAFVKKHAEAISSSGYGFSGGVLGAGSAIGLRKGNSELQQVLNQALDSMIKDGTLSKLSIKWFGEDVAPKA
;
A
#
# COMPACT_ATOMS: atom_id res chain seq x y z
N PHE A 1 29.26 9.98 4.15
CA PHE A 1 28.55 8.84 4.78
C PHE A 1 29.49 8.22 5.81
N SER A 2 29.05 8.12 7.07
CA SER A 2 29.76 7.31 8.05
C SER A 2 29.82 5.88 7.52
N GLN A 3 30.97 5.20 7.68
CA GLN A 3 31.10 3.81 7.29
C GLN A 3 29.93 3.03 7.89
N ALA A 4 29.12 2.43 7.02
CA ALA A 4 28.02 1.61 7.47
C ALA A 4 28.59 0.43 8.27
N LYS A 5 28.04 0.18 9.46
CA LYS A 5 28.23 -1.06 10.18
C LYS A 5 27.97 -2.21 9.21
N ASP A 6 28.77 -3.26 9.27
CA ASP A 6 28.49 -4.46 8.50
C ASP A 6 27.24 -5.14 9.06
N PHE A 7 26.13 -5.00 8.37
CA PHE A 7 24.86 -5.66 8.72
C PHE A 7 24.79 -7.10 8.21
N GLY A 8 25.84 -7.59 7.50
CA GLY A 8 25.74 -8.83 6.75
C GLY A 8 24.75 -8.67 5.58
N THR A 9 24.08 -9.75 5.21
CA THR A 9 23.03 -9.72 4.21
C THR A 9 21.69 -9.42 4.88
N LEU A 10 21.11 -8.26 4.56
CA LEU A 10 19.80 -7.84 5.07
C LEU A 10 18.67 -8.52 4.29
N LYS A 11 17.69 -9.05 5.00
CA LYS A 11 16.50 -9.68 4.41
C LYS A 11 15.33 -8.71 4.44
N PHE A 12 14.78 -8.41 3.27
CA PHE A 12 13.60 -7.57 3.10
C PHE A 12 12.43 -8.45 2.68
N ALA A 13 11.36 -8.48 3.47
CA ALA A 13 10.18 -9.28 3.17
C ALA A 13 9.12 -8.46 2.44
N THR A 14 8.47 -9.08 1.48
CA THR A 14 7.33 -8.53 0.73
C THR A 14 6.36 -9.65 0.38
N GLU A 15 5.08 -9.34 0.17
CA GLU A 15 4.13 -10.38 -0.28
C GLU A 15 4.32 -10.76 -1.75
N ALA A 16 4.99 -9.92 -2.53
CA ALA A 16 5.27 -10.13 -3.96
C ALA A 16 4.00 -10.32 -4.83
N ALA A 17 2.89 -9.76 -4.37
CA ALA A 17 1.57 -9.87 -4.99
C ALA A 17 0.77 -8.57 -4.88
N TYR A 18 1.45 -7.44 -4.77
CA TYR A 18 0.83 -6.11 -4.67
C TYR A 18 1.44 -5.13 -5.69
N PRO A 19 1.13 -5.35 -7.00
CA PRO A 19 1.67 -4.49 -8.05
C PRO A 19 1.11 -3.07 -7.95
N PRO A 20 1.87 -2.05 -8.36
CA PRO A 20 3.25 -2.09 -8.86
C PRO A 20 4.30 -1.92 -7.76
N PHE A 21 3.92 -1.98 -6.48
CA PHE A 21 4.85 -1.93 -5.34
C PHE A 21 5.80 -3.13 -5.35
N ASN A 22 5.22 -4.32 -5.45
CA ASN A 22 5.92 -5.58 -5.47
C ASN A 22 5.09 -6.61 -6.24
N GLN A 23 5.74 -7.44 -7.04
CA GLN A 23 5.07 -8.46 -7.82
C GLN A 23 6.07 -9.54 -8.24
N THR A 24 5.54 -10.72 -8.59
CA THR A 24 6.33 -11.83 -9.08
C THR A 24 6.17 -11.92 -10.59
N THR A 25 7.30 -11.97 -11.33
CA THR A 25 7.28 -12.19 -12.79
C THR A 25 6.98 -13.66 -13.11
N PRO A 26 6.61 -14.00 -14.37
CA PRO A 26 6.42 -15.40 -14.77
C PRO A 26 7.65 -16.27 -14.51
N SER A 27 8.86 -15.69 -14.51
CA SER A 27 10.11 -16.41 -14.20
C SER A 27 10.37 -16.56 -12.70
N GLY A 28 9.47 -16.05 -11.84
CA GLY A 28 9.60 -16.15 -10.39
C GLY A 28 10.43 -15.03 -9.73
N LYS A 29 10.84 -14.01 -10.49
CA LYS A 29 11.58 -12.87 -9.96
C LYS A 29 10.65 -11.87 -9.28
N ILE A 30 11.04 -11.34 -8.12
CA ILE A 30 10.31 -10.28 -7.42
C ILE A 30 10.79 -8.93 -7.93
N VAL A 31 9.87 -8.14 -8.49
CA VAL A 31 10.13 -6.83 -9.08
C VAL A 31 9.11 -5.80 -8.59
N GLY A 32 9.38 -4.52 -8.80
CA GLY A 32 8.48 -3.43 -8.46
C GLY A 32 9.19 -2.20 -7.96
N TYR A 33 8.41 -1.22 -7.56
CA TYR A 33 8.89 0.02 -6.96
C TYR A 33 9.76 -0.24 -5.73
N GLU A 34 9.31 -1.13 -4.85
CA GLU A 34 10.03 -1.43 -3.60
C GLU A 34 11.32 -2.21 -3.82
N PRO A 35 11.37 -3.27 -4.63
CA PRO A 35 12.65 -3.90 -4.97
C PRO A 35 13.65 -2.94 -5.62
N ASP A 36 13.22 -2.08 -6.53
CA ASP A 36 14.10 -1.08 -7.14
C ASP A 36 14.61 -0.06 -6.11
N MET A 37 13.75 0.36 -5.19
CA MET A 37 14.12 1.23 -4.07
C MET A 37 15.19 0.60 -3.19
N VAL A 38 15.01 -0.66 -2.81
CA VAL A 38 15.98 -1.38 -1.96
C VAL A 38 17.32 -1.53 -2.67
N ALA A 39 17.33 -1.81 -3.97
CA ALA A 39 18.56 -1.89 -4.75
C ALA A 39 19.36 -0.59 -4.70
N GLU A 40 18.67 0.55 -4.83
CA GLU A 40 19.31 1.86 -4.74
C GLU A 40 19.75 2.21 -3.31
N LEU A 41 18.94 1.88 -2.30
CA LEU A 41 19.33 2.03 -0.89
C LEU A 41 20.61 1.24 -0.59
N ALA A 42 20.67 -0.02 -1.04
CA ALA A 42 21.83 -0.89 -0.84
C ALA A 42 23.09 -0.32 -1.50
N LYS A 43 22.95 0.20 -2.71
CA LYS A 43 24.06 0.85 -3.43
C LYS A 43 24.58 2.07 -2.68
N ARG A 44 23.69 2.93 -2.19
CA ARG A 44 24.07 4.18 -1.48
C ARG A 44 24.63 3.92 -0.11
N ALA A 45 24.01 3.01 0.65
CA ALA A 45 24.41 2.71 2.02
C ALA A 45 25.49 1.64 2.14
N GLY A 46 25.75 0.87 1.08
CA GLY A 46 26.82 -0.13 1.04
C GLY A 46 26.48 -1.44 1.76
N PHE A 47 25.24 -1.89 1.74
CA PHE A 47 24.85 -3.17 2.32
C PHE A 47 24.49 -4.20 1.24
N LYS A 48 24.60 -5.48 1.61
CA LYS A 48 24.08 -6.61 0.82
C LYS A 48 22.65 -6.91 1.25
N TYR A 49 21.84 -7.39 0.32
CA TYR A 49 20.44 -7.69 0.63
C TYR A 49 19.91 -8.85 -0.20
N GLU A 50 18.83 -9.42 0.29
CA GLU A 50 17.95 -10.31 -0.47
C GLU A 50 16.50 -9.94 -0.19
N ILE A 51 15.64 -10.19 -1.17
CA ILE A 51 14.19 -9.96 -1.05
C ILE A 51 13.52 -11.32 -0.99
N ILE A 52 12.70 -11.52 0.04
CA ILE A 52 12.00 -12.78 0.29
C ILE A 52 10.49 -12.59 0.25
N ALA A 53 9.78 -13.61 -0.20
CA ALA A 53 8.33 -13.61 -0.20
C ALA A 53 7.78 -14.09 1.15
N GLN A 54 6.78 -13.38 1.67
CA GLN A 54 6.09 -13.68 2.91
C GLN A 54 4.63 -13.28 2.77
N LYS A 55 3.70 -14.13 3.14
CA LYS A 55 2.28 -13.77 3.16
C LYS A 55 2.02 -12.59 4.09
N TRP A 56 1.15 -11.68 3.67
CA TRP A 56 0.85 -10.45 4.40
C TRP A 56 0.42 -10.70 5.85
N SER A 57 -0.46 -11.65 6.10
CA SER A 57 -0.97 -11.94 7.45
C SER A 57 0.12 -12.31 8.47
N GLY A 58 1.23 -12.88 8.00
CA GLY A 58 2.39 -13.22 8.83
C GLY A 58 3.53 -12.21 8.80
N MET A 59 3.37 -11.10 8.09
CA MET A 59 4.45 -10.17 7.78
C MET A 59 5.02 -9.47 9.02
N ILE A 60 4.18 -8.77 9.78
CA ILE A 60 4.60 -8.05 10.98
C ILE A 60 5.01 -9.01 12.09
N PRO A 61 4.25 -10.09 12.39
CA PRO A 61 4.72 -11.10 13.34
C PRO A 61 6.09 -11.70 12.98
N GLY A 62 6.33 -12.00 11.72
CA GLY A 62 7.63 -12.53 11.25
C GLY A 62 8.78 -11.54 11.45
N LEU A 63 8.53 -10.25 11.23
CA LEU A 63 9.51 -9.20 11.51
C LEU A 63 9.86 -9.16 13.01
N ILE A 64 8.86 -9.17 13.87
CA ILE A 64 9.04 -9.16 15.33
C ILE A 64 9.83 -10.39 15.77
N ASP A 65 9.55 -11.56 15.21
CA ASP A 65 10.21 -12.83 15.53
C ASP A 65 11.63 -12.95 14.95
N GLY A 66 12.06 -11.99 14.13
CA GLY A 66 13.42 -11.99 13.58
C GLY A 66 13.61 -12.86 12.34
N LYS A 67 12.56 -13.24 11.64
CA LYS A 67 12.65 -14.04 10.41
C LYS A 67 13.30 -13.27 9.26
N TYR A 68 13.22 -11.96 9.27
CA TYR A 68 13.83 -11.03 8.32
C TYR A 68 14.09 -9.70 9.03
N ASP A 69 14.79 -8.80 8.36
CA ASP A 69 15.27 -7.56 8.99
C ASP A 69 14.38 -6.36 8.73
N ALA A 70 13.65 -6.38 7.63
CA ALA A 70 12.82 -5.26 7.20
C ALA A 70 11.62 -5.76 6.39
N VAL A 71 10.58 -4.93 6.32
CA VAL A 71 9.39 -5.19 5.53
C VAL A 71 9.17 -4.07 4.52
N ILE A 72 8.97 -4.45 3.25
CA ILE A 72 8.63 -3.59 2.13
C ILE A 72 7.38 -4.13 1.45
N ASP A 73 6.22 -3.71 1.91
CA ASP A 73 4.94 -4.25 1.42
C ASP A 73 3.83 -3.19 1.45
N ALA A 74 4.14 -2.01 0.95
CA ALA A 74 3.24 -0.85 0.98
C ALA A 74 2.66 -0.62 2.39
N VAL A 75 3.48 -0.81 3.42
CA VAL A 75 3.04 -0.75 4.82
C VAL A 75 2.86 0.70 5.23
N THR A 76 1.62 1.14 5.27
CA THR A 76 1.31 2.49 5.73
C THR A 76 1.57 2.63 7.22
N VAL A 77 2.23 3.72 7.60
CA VAL A 77 2.46 4.06 9.00
C VAL A 77 1.14 4.44 9.67
N THR A 78 0.80 3.71 10.73
CA THR A 78 -0.36 4.01 11.57
C THR A 78 0.06 3.98 13.03
N PRO A 79 -0.66 4.70 13.93
CA PRO A 79 -0.38 4.63 15.36
C PRO A 79 -0.39 3.21 15.92
N LYS A 80 -1.33 2.39 15.49
CA LYS A 80 -1.45 0.99 15.90
C LYS A 80 -0.22 0.17 15.51
N ARG A 81 0.24 0.30 14.26
CA ARG A 81 1.44 -0.39 13.79
C ARG A 81 2.70 0.12 14.46
N ALA A 82 2.78 1.43 14.71
CA ALA A 82 3.93 2.05 15.38
C ALA A 82 4.08 1.62 16.84
N GLU A 83 3.06 1.06 17.46
CA GLU A 83 3.15 0.44 18.78
C GLU A 83 3.97 -0.87 18.74
N ALA A 84 3.91 -1.59 17.63
CA ALA A 84 4.51 -2.92 17.47
C ALA A 84 5.87 -2.91 16.78
N ILE A 85 6.08 -2.00 15.82
CA ILE A 85 7.30 -1.92 15.00
C ILE A 85 7.73 -0.47 14.81
N ASP A 86 8.98 -0.27 14.41
CA ASP A 86 9.50 1.01 13.98
C ASP A 86 9.42 1.16 12.47
N PHE A 87 9.51 2.38 11.98
CA PHE A 87 9.46 2.71 10.56
C PHE A 87 10.57 3.65 10.16
N THR A 88 10.99 3.55 8.91
CA THR A 88 11.79 4.60 8.26
C THR A 88 10.90 5.81 7.95
N HIS A 89 11.49 6.85 7.37
CA HIS A 89 10.73 7.88 6.67
C HIS A 89 9.88 7.24 5.56
N GLN A 90 8.81 7.90 5.17
CA GLN A 90 7.92 7.39 4.13
C GLN A 90 8.59 7.43 2.76
N TYR A 91 8.27 6.46 1.91
CA TYR A 91 8.73 6.42 0.53
C TYR A 91 7.59 6.56 -0.50
N THR A 92 6.36 6.59 -0.04
CA THR A 92 5.19 6.99 -0.85
C THR A 92 4.22 7.80 -0.01
N VAL A 93 3.47 8.68 -0.67
CA VAL A 93 2.21 9.19 -0.15
C VAL A 93 1.09 8.28 -0.64
N SER A 94 0.09 8.00 0.20
CA SER A 94 -0.95 7.01 -0.09
C SER A 94 -2.33 7.61 -0.11
N VAL A 95 -3.12 7.21 -1.13
CA VAL A 95 -4.55 7.45 -1.23
C VAL A 95 -5.21 6.10 -1.44
N SER A 96 -6.31 5.84 -0.74
CA SER A 96 -7.14 4.64 -0.91
C SER A 96 -8.42 4.99 -1.65
N SER A 97 -8.90 4.10 -2.51
CA SER A 97 -10.12 4.30 -3.29
C SER A 97 -10.75 2.96 -3.68
N PHE A 98 -11.72 3.01 -4.59
CA PHE A 98 -12.51 1.84 -4.99
C PHE A 98 -12.41 1.59 -6.48
N VAL A 99 -12.54 0.33 -6.88
CA VAL A 99 -12.87 -0.07 -8.25
C VAL A 99 -14.13 -0.92 -8.27
N THR A 100 -14.85 -0.84 -9.38
CA THR A 100 -16.09 -1.55 -9.63
C THR A 100 -16.10 -2.07 -11.07
N ALA A 101 -17.06 -2.94 -11.42
CA ALA A 101 -17.20 -3.41 -12.78
C ALA A 101 -17.89 -2.36 -13.66
N LYS A 102 -17.41 -2.15 -14.87
CA LYS A 102 -18.02 -1.21 -15.85
C LYS A 102 -19.48 -1.54 -16.18
N LYS A 103 -19.85 -2.80 -16.16
CA LYS A 103 -21.20 -3.25 -16.43
C LYS A 103 -22.11 -3.24 -15.21
N SER A 104 -21.60 -2.82 -14.06
CA SER A 104 -22.35 -2.73 -12.81
C SER A 104 -23.12 -1.41 -12.73
N PRO A 105 -24.26 -1.36 -12.01
CA PRO A 105 -24.90 -0.11 -11.62
C PRO A 105 -23.95 0.81 -10.82
N LEU A 106 -22.87 0.27 -10.23
CA LEU A 106 -21.86 1.00 -9.48
C LEU A 106 -20.67 1.45 -10.35
N ALA A 107 -20.77 1.40 -11.67
CA ALA A 107 -19.68 1.79 -12.58
C ALA A 107 -19.19 3.22 -12.36
N THR A 108 -20.07 4.11 -11.91
CA THR A 108 -19.72 5.48 -11.53
C THR A 108 -20.07 5.70 -10.06
N LEU A 109 -19.04 5.82 -9.23
CA LEU A 109 -19.18 6.13 -7.80
C LEU A 109 -19.18 7.64 -7.58
N PRO A 110 -19.82 8.13 -6.49
CA PRO A 110 -19.80 9.56 -6.17
C PRO A 110 -18.39 10.05 -5.78
N GLY A 111 -18.13 11.33 -6.05
CA GLY A 111 -16.94 12.04 -5.58
C GLY A 111 -15.69 11.90 -6.42
N SER A 112 -15.81 11.48 -7.69
CA SER A 112 -14.65 11.38 -8.59
C SER A 112 -13.88 12.70 -8.68
N GLY A 113 -12.56 12.62 -8.57
CA GLY A 113 -11.67 13.78 -8.58
C GLY A 113 -11.49 14.45 -7.23
N THR A 114 -12.17 13.98 -6.18
CA THR A 114 -12.06 14.53 -4.82
C THR A 114 -11.31 13.59 -3.91
N ILE A 115 -10.25 14.08 -3.28
CA ILE A 115 -9.54 13.38 -2.20
C ILE A 115 -10.01 13.98 -0.87
N VAL A 116 -10.51 13.12 0.02
CA VAL A 116 -10.99 13.51 1.34
C VAL A 116 -9.96 13.07 2.38
N THR A 117 -9.52 14.03 3.20
CA THR A 117 -8.62 13.73 4.32
C THR A 117 -9.41 13.56 5.61
N ALA A 118 -8.93 12.70 6.50
CA ALA A 118 -9.65 12.33 7.72
C ALA A 118 -9.83 13.49 8.71
N ASP A 119 -9.05 14.56 8.60
CA ASP A 119 -9.15 15.77 9.41
C ASP A 119 -10.18 16.79 8.88
N ASP A 120 -10.71 16.58 7.68
CA ASP A 120 -11.80 17.36 7.11
C ASP A 120 -13.15 16.75 7.53
N ASP A 121 -13.67 17.15 8.68
CA ASP A 121 -14.89 16.57 9.25
C ASP A 121 -16.09 16.69 8.32
N ALA A 122 -16.28 17.85 7.70
CA ALA A 122 -17.41 18.09 6.79
C ALA A 122 -17.29 17.26 5.51
N GLY A 123 -16.08 17.21 4.94
CA GLY A 123 -15.78 16.41 3.76
C GLY A 123 -15.95 14.91 4.03
N MET A 124 -15.46 14.44 5.17
CA MET A 124 -15.63 13.03 5.59
C MET A 124 -17.11 12.68 5.77
N LYS A 125 -17.87 13.52 6.47
CA LYS A 125 -19.30 13.27 6.67
C LYS A 125 -20.05 13.14 5.35
N LYS A 126 -19.83 14.09 4.43
CA LYS A 126 -20.46 14.05 3.09
C LYS A 126 -20.07 12.80 2.32
N ALA A 127 -18.78 12.49 2.27
CA ALA A 127 -18.28 11.35 1.52
C ALA A 127 -18.81 10.02 2.09
N ILE A 128 -18.82 9.86 3.41
CA ILE A 128 -19.32 8.65 4.05
C ILE A 128 -20.83 8.51 3.87
N ASP A 129 -21.60 9.59 3.97
CA ASP A 129 -23.04 9.55 3.70
C ASP A 129 -23.31 9.11 2.24
N ASP A 130 -22.57 9.64 1.29
CA ASP A 130 -22.66 9.24 -0.13
C ASP A 130 -22.34 7.74 -0.30
N LEU A 131 -21.28 7.27 0.33
CA LEU A 131 -20.87 5.85 0.25
C LEU A 131 -21.86 4.91 0.94
N LYS A 132 -22.43 5.29 2.07
CA LYS A 132 -23.46 4.49 2.76
C LYS A 132 -24.70 4.30 1.89
N THR A 133 -25.12 5.34 1.19
CA THR A 133 -26.23 5.25 0.24
C THR A 133 -25.88 4.33 -0.92
N THR A 134 -24.68 4.50 -1.49
CA THR A 134 -24.23 3.76 -2.67
C THR A 134 -24.03 2.27 -2.38
N PHE A 135 -23.41 1.95 -1.25
CA PHE A 135 -23.01 0.57 -0.91
C PHE A 135 -23.99 -0.18 -0.01
N LYS A 136 -25.12 0.40 0.33
CA LYS A 136 -26.12 -0.27 1.15
C LYS A 136 -26.51 -1.62 0.55
N GLY A 137 -26.33 -2.70 1.32
CA GLY A 137 -26.64 -4.06 0.91
C GLY A 137 -25.65 -4.66 -0.11
N LYS A 138 -24.56 -3.98 -0.39
CA LYS A 138 -23.52 -4.45 -1.33
C LYS A 138 -22.38 -5.14 -0.58
N THR A 139 -21.55 -5.86 -1.34
CA THR A 139 -20.36 -6.53 -0.80
C THR A 139 -19.10 -5.85 -1.34
N ILE A 140 -18.23 -5.45 -0.41
CA ILE A 140 -16.95 -4.82 -0.72
C ILE A 140 -15.83 -5.79 -0.31
N ALA A 141 -14.96 -6.13 -1.26
CA ALA A 141 -13.80 -6.97 -1.03
C ALA A 141 -12.60 -6.14 -0.61
N VAL A 142 -11.80 -6.69 0.30
CA VAL A 142 -10.60 -6.04 0.81
C VAL A 142 -9.62 -7.10 1.33
N GLN A 143 -8.34 -6.83 1.25
CA GLN A 143 -7.32 -7.73 1.83
C GLN A 143 -7.38 -7.66 3.36
N VAL A 144 -7.25 -8.80 4.01
CA VAL A 144 -7.32 -8.93 5.48
C VAL A 144 -6.18 -8.16 6.15
N ALA A 145 -6.44 -7.65 7.35
CA ALA A 145 -5.47 -6.95 8.21
C ALA A 145 -4.82 -5.72 7.54
N THR A 146 -5.59 -5.02 6.73
CA THR A 146 -5.14 -3.78 6.07
C THR A 146 -5.83 -2.55 6.67
N ILE A 147 -5.23 -1.38 6.40
CA ILE A 147 -5.85 -0.09 6.76
C ILE A 147 -7.19 0.09 6.06
N GLN A 148 -7.34 -0.43 4.82
CA GLN A 148 -8.59 -0.36 4.09
C GLN A 148 -9.67 -1.23 4.75
N ALA A 149 -9.32 -2.40 5.26
CA ALA A 149 -10.25 -3.23 6.03
C ALA A 149 -10.74 -2.49 7.27
N ASP A 150 -9.86 -1.84 8.00
CA ASP A 150 -10.21 -1.04 9.19
C ASP A 150 -11.14 0.13 8.81
N PHE A 151 -10.83 0.84 7.72
CA PHE A 151 -11.67 1.92 7.20
C PHE A 151 -13.09 1.43 6.88
N LEU A 152 -13.20 0.33 6.15
CA LEU A 152 -14.49 -0.22 5.75
C LEU A 152 -15.33 -0.64 6.95
N GLN A 153 -14.74 -1.32 7.92
CA GLN A 153 -15.46 -1.71 9.14
C GLN A 153 -15.93 -0.49 9.94
N LYS A 154 -15.07 0.50 10.08
CA LYS A 154 -15.38 1.71 10.84
C LYS A 154 -16.53 2.51 10.22
N TYR A 155 -16.52 2.70 8.89
CA TYR A 155 -17.41 3.64 8.22
C TYR A 155 -18.57 3.00 7.49
N LEU A 156 -18.42 1.78 6.96
CA LEU A 156 -19.42 1.12 6.11
C LEU A 156 -19.90 -0.24 6.65
N GLY A 157 -19.33 -0.71 7.75
CA GLY A 157 -19.66 -2.03 8.29
C GLY A 157 -21.11 -2.20 8.72
N ASP A 158 -21.82 -1.09 8.97
CA ASP A 158 -23.24 -1.09 9.34
C ASP A 158 -24.19 -1.20 8.12
N VAL A 159 -23.73 -0.90 6.92
CA VAL A 159 -24.59 -0.88 5.71
C VAL A 159 -24.16 -1.88 4.63
N ALA A 160 -22.88 -2.26 4.57
CA ALA A 160 -22.33 -3.14 3.56
C ALA A 160 -21.72 -4.40 4.17
N THR A 161 -21.63 -5.47 3.38
CA THR A 161 -20.88 -6.67 3.74
C THR A 161 -19.41 -6.44 3.37
N ILE A 162 -18.52 -6.56 4.35
CA ILE A 162 -17.09 -6.43 4.13
C ILE A 162 -16.51 -7.85 4.08
N ARG A 163 -16.05 -8.26 2.88
CA ARG A 163 -15.46 -9.59 2.68
C ARG A 163 -13.95 -9.47 2.60
N THR A 164 -13.26 -10.16 3.50
CA THR A 164 -11.80 -10.14 3.57
C THR A 164 -11.19 -11.33 2.85
N TYR A 165 -10.01 -11.12 2.26
CA TYR A 165 -9.25 -12.09 1.49
C TYR A 165 -7.81 -12.11 1.96
N GLN A 166 -7.13 -13.25 1.81
CA GLN A 166 -5.73 -13.37 2.22
C GLN A 166 -4.78 -12.55 1.33
N ALA A 167 -5.07 -12.45 0.04
CA ALA A 167 -4.24 -11.72 -0.91
C ALA A 167 -5.05 -10.78 -1.80
N GLY A 168 -4.43 -9.67 -2.22
CA GLY A 168 -5.06 -8.68 -3.10
C GLY A 168 -5.60 -9.25 -4.40
N PRO A 169 -4.84 -10.07 -5.16
CA PRO A 169 -5.32 -10.65 -6.41
C PRO A 169 -6.64 -11.44 -6.29
N GLU A 170 -6.88 -12.05 -5.16
CA GLU A 170 -8.15 -12.77 -4.91
C GLU A 170 -9.36 -11.84 -4.89
N THR A 171 -9.20 -10.60 -4.38
CA THR A 171 -10.26 -9.58 -4.38
C THR A 171 -10.67 -9.22 -5.79
N PHE A 172 -9.68 -9.02 -6.67
CA PHE A 172 -9.89 -8.66 -8.07
C PHE A 172 -10.52 -9.80 -8.86
N ALA A 173 -10.12 -11.03 -8.60
CA ALA A 173 -10.71 -12.21 -9.24
C ALA A 173 -12.21 -12.30 -8.95
N ASP A 174 -12.62 -12.08 -7.69
CA ASP A 174 -14.03 -12.11 -7.31
C ASP A 174 -14.81 -10.91 -7.86
N LEU A 175 -14.19 -9.74 -8.00
CA LEU A 175 -14.81 -8.62 -8.70
C LEU A 175 -15.05 -8.93 -10.18
N MET A 176 -14.07 -9.50 -10.86
CA MET A 176 -14.18 -9.87 -12.28
C MET A 176 -15.26 -10.93 -12.51
N ASN A 177 -15.46 -11.82 -11.56
CA ASN A 177 -16.46 -12.89 -11.63
C ASN A 177 -17.86 -12.46 -11.11
N GLY A 178 -18.02 -11.21 -10.69
CA GLY A 178 -19.30 -10.70 -10.20
C GLY A 178 -19.70 -11.19 -8.81
N ARG A 179 -18.75 -11.72 -8.03
CA ARG A 179 -19.01 -12.23 -6.67
C ARG A 179 -19.00 -11.13 -5.61
N VAL A 180 -18.35 -10.04 -5.89
CA VAL A 180 -18.33 -8.83 -5.06
C VAL A 180 -18.63 -7.61 -5.92
N ASP A 181 -19.09 -6.52 -5.29
CA ASP A 181 -19.53 -5.32 -5.98
C ASP A 181 -18.43 -4.27 -6.15
N ALA A 182 -17.44 -4.28 -5.26
CA ALA A 182 -16.33 -3.34 -5.28
C ALA A 182 -15.10 -3.93 -4.58
N VAL A 183 -13.95 -3.35 -4.87
CA VAL A 183 -12.69 -3.61 -4.16
C VAL A 183 -12.12 -2.28 -3.67
N MET A 184 -11.66 -2.25 -2.42
CA MET A 184 -10.89 -1.13 -1.86
C MET A 184 -9.43 -1.53 -1.68
N ALA A 185 -8.53 -0.68 -2.14
CA ALA A 185 -7.08 -0.82 -1.96
C ALA A 185 -6.41 0.55 -2.14
N SER A 186 -5.08 0.60 -2.12
CA SER A 186 -4.37 1.81 -2.52
C SER A 186 -4.67 2.17 -3.97
N ARG A 187 -4.83 3.44 -4.25
CA ARG A 187 -5.16 3.92 -5.62
C ARG A 187 -4.13 3.46 -6.65
N THR A 188 -2.86 3.46 -6.29
CA THR A 188 -1.80 3.01 -7.19
C THR A 188 -1.91 1.52 -7.54
N ASN A 189 -2.27 0.67 -6.57
CA ASN A 189 -2.55 -0.74 -6.85
C ASN A 189 -3.80 -0.92 -7.71
N LEU A 190 -4.87 -0.18 -7.41
CA LEU A 190 -6.10 -0.20 -8.20
C LEU A 190 -5.84 0.25 -9.64
N ASN A 191 -5.06 1.30 -9.85
CA ASN A 191 -4.72 1.81 -11.18
C ASN A 191 -3.96 0.77 -12.02
N ALA A 192 -3.06 0.01 -11.41
CA ALA A 192 -2.38 -1.09 -12.09
C ALA A 192 -3.35 -2.16 -12.58
N PHE A 193 -4.34 -2.50 -11.77
CA PHE A 193 -5.39 -3.45 -12.13
C PHE A 193 -6.31 -2.90 -13.23
N VAL A 194 -6.74 -1.64 -13.12
CA VAL A 194 -7.57 -0.98 -14.14
C VAL A 194 -6.85 -0.93 -15.48
N LYS A 195 -5.56 -0.62 -15.48
CA LYS A 195 -4.74 -0.59 -16.71
C LYS A 195 -4.74 -1.93 -17.43
N LYS A 196 -4.69 -3.02 -16.68
CA LYS A 196 -4.74 -4.39 -17.23
C LYS A 196 -6.13 -4.79 -17.74
N HIS A 197 -7.20 -4.22 -17.17
CA HIS A 197 -8.60 -4.63 -17.39
C HIS A 197 -9.50 -3.44 -17.70
N ALA A 198 -8.99 -2.50 -18.50
CA ALA A 198 -9.68 -1.22 -18.80
C ALA A 198 -11.04 -1.41 -19.45
N GLU A 199 -11.24 -2.52 -20.17
CA GLU A 199 -12.52 -2.87 -20.81
C GLU A 199 -13.58 -3.33 -19.82
N ALA A 200 -13.20 -3.82 -18.64
CA ALA A 200 -14.10 -4.46 -17.67
C ALA A 200 -14.23 -3.70 -16.35
N ILE A 201 -13.22 -2.93 -15.96
CA ILE A 201 -13.12 -2.32 -14.64
C ILE A 201 -13.13 -0.81 -14.71
N SER A 202 -13.90 -0.22 -13.79
CA SER A 202 -14.02 1.23 -13.62
C SER A 202 -13.35 1.68 -12.33
N SER A 203 -12.57 2.77 -12.41
CA SER A 203 -12.05 3.49 -11.26
C SER A 203 -12.77 4.84 -11.19
N SER A 204 -13.49 5.06 -10.12
CA SER A 204 -14.25 6.29 -9.89
C SER A 204 -14.46 6.53 -8.40
N GLY A 205 -15.01 7.68 -8.04
CA GLY A 205 -15.36 7.99 -6.67
C GLY A 205 -14.26 8.70 -5.90
N TYR A 206 -14.53 8.84 -4.63
CA TYR A 206 -13.62 9.51 -3.69
C TYR A 206 -12.29 8.76 -3.53
N GLY A 207 -11.22 9.54 -3.34
CA GLY A 207 -10.00 9.05 -2.70
C GLY A 207 -10.00 9.45 -1.22
N PHE A 208 -9.39 8.63 -0.37
CA PHE A 208 -9.31 8.87 1.08
C PHE A 208 -7.87 8.77 1.57
N SER A 209 -7.51 9.61 2.54
CA SER A 209 -6.19 9.62 3.17
C SER A 209 -6.29 10.09 4.61
N GLY A 210 -5.33 9.72 5.44
CA GLY A 210 -5.27 10.13 6.85
C GLY A 210 -6.13 9.28 7.79
N GLY A 211 -6.10 9.57 9.08
CA GLY A 211 -6.78 8.77 10.11
C GLY A 211 -6.32 7.33 10.11
N VAL A 212 -7.27 6.39 10.07
CA VAL A 212 -6.97 4.94 10.03
C VAL A 212 -6.21 4.53 8.77
N LEU A 213 -6.28 5.33 7.70
CA LEU A 213 -5.57 5.07 6.45
C LEU A 213 -4.13 5.58 6.46
N GLY A 214 -3.72 6.34 7.48
CA GLY A 214 -2.39 6.93 7.53
C GLY A 214 -2.11 7.86 6.35
N ALA A 215 -0.84 8.28 6.19
CA ALA A 215 -0.44 9.25 5.17
C ALA A 215 0.44 8.64 4.07
N GLY A 216 1.18 7.58 4.34
CA GLY A 216 2.07 6.96 3.37
C GLY A 216 2.77 5.73 3.90
N SER A 217 3.43 5.03 2.97
CA SER A 217 4.13 3.78 3.27
C SER A 217 5.57 4.03 3.67
N ALA A 218 6.09 3.21 4.58
CA ALA A 218 7.47 3.23 5.05
C ALA A 218 8.02 1.82 5.20
N ILE A 219 9.34 1.70 5.30
CA ILE A 219 9.98 0.42 5.57
C ILE A 219 9.75 0.06 7.04
N GLY A 220 9.18 -1.11 7.30
CA GLY A 220 8.97 -1.62 8.65
C GLY A 220 10.24 -2.26 9.21
N LEU A 221 10.56 -1.97 10.47
CA LEU A 221 11.73 -2.46 11.19
C LEU A 221 11.33 -2.95 12.57
N ARG A 222 12.08 -3.92 13.13
CA ARG A 222 11.90 -4.27 14.54
C ARG A 222 12.21 -3.07 15.43
N LYS A 223 11.45 -2.95 16.50
CA LYS A 223 11.69 -1.91 17.52
C LYS A 223 13.11 -1.97 18.05
N GLY A 224 13.71 -0.80 18.19
CA GLY A 224 15.05 -0.64 18.75
C GLY A 224 16.20 -0.81 17.78
N ASN A 225 15.93 -1.09 16.50
CA ASN A 225 16.99 -1.18 15.48
C ASN A 225 17.32 0.20 14.90
N SER A 226 17.75 1.11 15.76
CA SER A 226 17.98 2.52 15.41
C SER A 226 19.14 2.72 14.43
N GLU A 227 20.17 1.86 14.47
CA GLU A 227 21.30 1.96 13.54
C GLU A 227 20.84 1.69 12.09
N LEU A 228 20.08 0.63 11.88
CA LEU A 228 19.53 0.31 10.56
C LEU A 228 18.56 1.40 10.09
N GLN A 229 17.69 1.87 10.98
CA GLN A 229 16.76 2.96 10.69
C GLN A 229 17.49 4.22 10.20
N GLN A 230 18.56 4.63 10.89
CA GLN A 230 19.34 5.80 10.50
C GLN A 230 20.00 5.62 9.13
N VAL A 231 20.59 4.46 8.88
CA VAL A 231 21.26 4.15 7.61
C VAL A 231 20.25 4.19 6.45
N LEU A 232 19.09 3.56 6.63
CA LEU A 232 18.05 3.55 5.62
C LEU A 232 17.45 4.94 5.40
N ASN A 233 17.22 5.71 6.48
CA ASN A 233 16.69 7.06 6.39
C ASN A 233 17.64 8.00 5.64
N GLN A 234 18.94 7.94 5.91
CA GLN A 234 19.94 8.76 5.20
C GLN A 234 19.94 8.47 3.70
N ALA A 235 19.96 7.20 3.33
CA ALA A 235 19.93 6.81 1.93
C ALA A 235 18.61 7.19 1.26
N LEU A 236 17.49 6.95 1.93
CA LEU A 236 16.16 7.30 1.43
C LEU A 236 15.99 8.80 1.23
N ASP A 237 16.40 9.61 2.22
CA ASP A 237 16.32 11.07 2.13
C ASP A 237 17.16 11.61 0.97
N SER A 238 18.33 11.00 0.72
CA SER A 238 19.15 11.37 -0.44
C SER A 238 18.46 11.04 -1.77
N MET A 239 17.73 9.94 -1.85
CA MET A 239 16.94 9.56 -3.04
C MET A 239 15.76 10.50 -3.26
N ILE A 240 15.13 10.97 -2.19
CA ILE A 240 14.05 11.96 -2.27
C ILE A 240 14.61 13.29 -2.76
N LYS A 241 15.71 13.73 -2.17
CA LYS A 241 16.33 15.03 -2.45
C LYS A 241 16.83 15.14 -3.89
N ASP A 242 17.46 14.11 -4.42
CA ASP A 242 18.02 14.15 -5.79
C ASP A 242 17.04 13.71 -6.89
N GLY A 243 15.81 13.39 -6.54
CA GLY A 243 14.76 13.02 -7.49
C GLY A 243 14.79 11.56 -7.93
N THR A 244 15.68 10.73 -7.41
CA THR A 244 15.77 9.30 -7.79
C THR A 244 14.48 8.56 -7.43
N LEU A 245 13.94 8.81 -6.24
CA LEU A 245 12.71 8.14 -5.81
C LEU A 245 11.51 8.56 -6.67
N SER A 246 11.42 9.84 -7.04
CA SER A 246 10.39 10.33 -7.97
C SER A 246 10.48 9.65 -9.34
N LYS A 247 11.69 9.41 -9.85
CA LYS A 247 11.89 8.68 -11.12
C LYS A 247 11.41 7.22 -11.03
N LEU A 248 11.69 6.56 -9.91
CA LEU A 248 11.19 5.20 -9.67
C LEU A 248 9.66 5.19 -9.56
N SER A 249 9.08 6.19 -8.92
CA SER A 249 7.63 6.34 -8.83
C SER A 249 6.99 6.47 -10.20
N ILE A 250 7.50 7.34 -11.05
CA ILE A 250 7.00 7.53 -12.42
C ILE A 250 7.14 6.24 -13.22
N LYS A 251 8.28 5.55 -13.10
CA LYS A 251 8.52 4.27 -13.79
C LYS A 251 7.46 3.23 -13.47
N TRP A 252 7.10 3.07 -12.20
CA TRP A 252 6.23 1.99 -11.74
C TRP A 252 4.75 2.37 -11.65
N PHE A 253 4.45 3.61 -11.27
CA PHE A 253 3.07 4.06 -11.05
C PHE A 253 2.54 4.95 -12.20
N GLY A 254 3.42 5.46 -13.06
CA GLY A 254 3.04 6.44 -14.08
C GLY A 254 2.80 7.84 -13.53
N GLU A 255 2.97 8.04 -12.24
CA GLU A 255 2.83 9.33 -11.55
C GLU A 255 3.82 9.44 -10.39
N ASP A 256 4.07 10.66 -9.94
CA ASP A 256 4.98 10.89 -8.82
C ASP A 256 4.23 10.85 -7.49
N VAL A 257 4.30 9.71 -6.80
CA VAL A 257 3.76 9.50 -5.45
C VAL A 257 4.86 9.48 -4.38
N ALA A 258 6.09 9.83 -4.75
CA ALA A 258 7.17 9.96 -3.78
C ALA A 258 6.93 11.18 -2.87
N PRO A 259 7.37 11.12 -1.59
CA PRO A 259 7.34 12.29 -0.73
C PRO A 259 8.17 13.42 -1.32
N LYS A 260 7.80 14.66 -1.00
CA LYS A 260 8.58 15.83 -1.38
C LYS A 260 9.61 16.16 -0.29
N ALA A 261 10.74 16.66 -0.75
CA ALA A 261 11.80 17.09 0.16
C ALA A 261 11.39 18.33 0.95
#